data_4ca92d134ae733f314e2a9a69f8e2427
#
_entry.id   4ca92d134ae733f314e2a9a69f8e2427
#
_cell.length_a   1.000
_cell.length_b   1.000
_cell.length_c   1.000
_cell.angle_alpha   90.00
_cell.angle_beta   90.00
_cell.angle_gamma   90.00
#
_symmetry.space_group_name_H-M   'P 1'
#
loop_
_entity.id
_entity.type
_entity.pdbx_description
1 polymer ?
#
loop_
_entity_poly.entity_id
_entity_poly.type
_entity_poly.pdbx_seq_one_letter_code
_entity_poly.pdbx_strand_id
1 'polypeptide(L)'
;MKIEKMHLNKKFLIENIGLYNKSAVAFFFMFVIPTLLACYLVFFAPRYITDRARFLAYSRIIIILMIVCGLFGYFFLRKSIKTLIAIIKKAEHLSMGNVGGKIDVGWNDELKDLAGSFNRINANLESKIKELEYSQHLTRELFQQIGLAATGAQKIDALFNITVHGLRKILNMTSCFIALYGSDSALYLKSFTGEQKGPNPNMKLADDKGAIGRAISGLKTIVGNRDDAKQLAAADEDVISYERNIVCIPILFNGKVRGVLGATDKMSSQDISPEDIELLESVASQAGISVKNMELNKNIEEAYYDTLVMLARVVEAKDAGSSGHLERVSSYVQMISNKIGLDEETKKILVGGALLHDLGKVGIEDAILKKKGQLTSQEYEVMKQHSIIGENILKPLHLMSKLSVLVRHHHELYDGTGYPDGLNGEKIPLAARILTIVDIYDALVTDRSYKGAMSHQKGIEILRSYAGNKLDPKLVEIFIGLINENEFTKW
;
A
#
# COMPACT_ATOMS: atom_id res chain seq x y z
N MET A 1 -60.76 -42.75 12.07
CA MET A 1 -60.52 -41.30 11.87
C MET A 1 -60.89 -40.37 13.04
N LYS A 2 -61.51 -40.84 14.12
CA LYS A 2 -61.83 -40.01 15.33
C LYS A 2 -60.87 -40.22 16.52
N ILE A 3 -60.08 -41.28 16.53
CA ILE A 3 -59.14 -41.59 17.65
C ILE A 3 -57.77 -40.95 17.44
N GLU A 4 -57.28 -40.76 16.21
CA GLU A 4 -56.03 -40.08 15.93
C GLU A 4 -56.04 -38.56 16.24
N LYS A 5 -57.18 -37.89 16.07
CA LYS A 5 -57.32 -36.45 16.43
C LYS A 5 -57.28 -36.17 17.96
N MET A 6 -57.56 -37.17 18.81
CA MET A 6 -57.54 -37.01 20.23
C MET A 6 -56.12 -37.13 20.83
N HIS A 7 -55.22 -37.85 20.17
CA HIS A 7 -53.79 -37.93 20.60
C HIS A 7 -52.94 -36.72 20.21
N LEU A 8 -53.26 -36.04 19.09
CA LEU A 8 -52.57 -34.82 18.66
C LEU A 8 -52.88 -33.63 19.60
N ASN A 9 -54.07 -33.58 20.18
CA ASN A 9 -54.46 -32.42 21.01
C ASN A 9 -53.84 -32.43 22.41
N LYS A 10 -53.39 -33.57 22.91
CA LYS A 10 -52.70 -33.66 24.24
C LYS A 10 -51.24 -33.23 24.20
N LYS A 11 -50.57 -33.41 23.09
CA LYS A 11 -49.18 -32.96 22.92
C LYS A 11 -49.09 -31.44 22.80
N PHE A 12 -50.13 -30.82 22.21
CA PHE A 12 -50.19 -29.36 21.97
C PHE A 12 -50.44 -28.56 23.28
N LEU A 13 -51.11 -29.15 24.30
CA LEU A 13 -51.42 -28.44 25.55
C LEU A 13 -50.23 -28.31 26.51
N ILE A 14 -49.23 -29.22 26.44
CA ILE A 14 -48.07 -29.21 27.36
C ILE A 14 -46.92 -28.38 26.76
N GLU A 15 -46.86 -28.23 25.45
CA GLU A 15 -45.78 -27.51 24.77
C GLU A 15 -45.90 -25.98 24.89
N ASN A 16 -47.09 -25.44 25.13
CA ASN A 16 -47.36 -23.99 25.24
C ASN A 16 -47.48 -23.44 26.67
N ILE A 17 -47.11 -24.24 27.66
CA ILE A 17 -47.12 -23.80 29.07
C ILE A 17 -45.82 -23.08 29.38
N GLY A 18 -45.84 -21.84 29.84
CA GLY A 18 -44.67 -21.06 30.24
C GLY A 18 -43.79 -21.75 31.28
N LEU A 19 -42.52 -21.35 31.35
CA LEU A 19 -41.49 -21.96 32.22
C LEU A 19 -41.92 -21.97 33.69
N TYR A 20 -42.58 -20.89 34.19
CA TYR A 20 -43.13 -20.83 35.55
C TYR A 20 -44.18 -21.93 35.79
N ASN A 21 -45.11 -22.07 34.87
CA ASN A 21 -46.16 -23.08 34.97
C ASN A 21 -45.60 -24.51 34.83
N LYS A 22 -44.52 -24.69 33.98
CA LYS A 22 -43.82 -25.98 33.90
C LYS A 22 -43.13 -26.35 35.20
N SER A 23 -42.48 -25.39 35.84
CA SER A 23 -41.88 -25.60 37.16
C SER A 23 -42.92 -25.90 38.22
N ALA A 24 -44.05 -25.21 38.19
CA ALA A 24 -45.19 -25.47 39.07
C ALA A 24 -45.79 -26.85 38.84
N VAL A 25 -45.99 -27.28 37.59
CA VAL A 25 -46.45 -28.63 37.24
C VAL A 25 -45.44 -29.70 37.71
N ALA A 26 -44.13 -29.49 37.49
CA ALA A 26 -43.11 -30.42 37.98
C ALA A 26 -43.16 -30.54 39.53
N PHE A 27 -43.25 -29.41 40.24
CA PHE A 27 -43.37 -29.36 41.67
C PHE A 27 -44.65 -30.08 42.16
N PHE A 28 -45.77 -29.85 41.48
CA PHE A 28 -47.03 -30.52 41.79
C PHE A 28 -46.94 -32.05 41.69
N PHE A 29 -46.33 -32.56 40.62
CA PHE A 29 -46.14 -34.00 40.45
C PHE A 29 -45.06 -34.60 41.37
N MET A 30 -44.01 -33.88 41.70
CA MET A 30 -42.92 -34.37 42.54
C MET A 30 -43.27 -34.36 44.04
N PHE A 31 -44.00 -33.35 44.48
CA PHE A 31 -44.22 -33.11 45.91
C PHE A 31 -45.70 -33.17 46.33
N VAL A 32 -46.59 -32.46 45.64
CA VAL A 32 -47.95 -32.31 46.05
C VAL A 32 -48.76 -33.63 45.93
N ILE A 33 -48.74 -34.24 44.75
CA ILE A 33 -49.47 -35.51 44.54
C ILE A 33 -48.91 -36.63 45.40
N PRO A 34 -47.60 -36.91 45.45
CA PRO A 34 -47.05 -37.94 46.32
C PRO A 34 -47.36 -37.70 47.79
N THR A 35 -47.27 -36.43 48.25
CA THR A 35 -47.60 -36.10 49.63
C THR A 35 -49.10 -36.36 49.96
N LEU A 36 -50.04 -35.97 49.12
CA LEU A 36 -51.46 -36.23 49.26
C LEU A 36 -51.74 -37.72 49.23
N LEU A 37 -51.13 -38.48 48.36
CA LEU A 37 -51.27 -39.95 48.31
C LEU A 37 -50.71 -40.61 49.55
N ALA A 38 -49.60 -40.13 50.09
CA ALA A 38 -49.03 -40.62 51.36
C ALA A 38 -49.92 -40.33 52.52
N CYS A 39 -50.49 -39.09 52.64
CA CYS A 39 -51.46 -38.73 53.65
C CYS A 39 -52.71 -39.59 53.56
N TYR A 40 -53.19 -39.84 52.34
CA TYR A 40 -54.35 -40.75 52.17
C TYR A 40 -54.04 -42.14 52.66
N LEU A 41 -52.89 -42.72 52.36
CA LEU A 41 -52.44 -44.05 52.81
C LEU A 41 -52.39 -44.12 54.37
N VAL A 42 -51.83 -43.08 55.01
CA VAL A 42 -51.58 -43.08 56.45
C VAL A 42 -52.89 -42.78 57.28
N PHE A 43 -53.65 -41.80 56.83
CA PHE A 43 -54.72 -41.29 57.66
C PHE A 43 -56.12 -41.78 57.27
N PHE A 44 -56.38 -42.05 56.00
CA PHE A 44 -57.72 -42.36 55.50
C PHE A 44 -57.90 -43.85 55.12
N ALA A 45 -56.99 -44.45 54.41
CA ALA A 45 -57.12 -45.83 53.90
C ALA A 45 -57.37 -46.83 55.01
N PRO A 46 -56.71 -46.76 56.21
CA PRO A 46 -56.98 -47.71 57.31
C PRO A 46 -58.36 -47.65 57.87
N ARG A 47 -59.09 -46.50 57.75
CA ARG A 47 -60.45 -46.30 58.25
C ARG A 47 -61.51 -46.96 57.39
N TYR A 48 -61.26 -47.15 56.11
CA TYR A 48 -62.20 -47.63 55.11
C TYR A 48 -61.92 -49.04 54.59
N ILE A 49 -60.72 -49.54 54.79
CA ILE A 49 -60.31 -50.86 54.31
C ILE A 49 -59.91 -51.74 55.46
N THR A 50 -60.89 -52.55 55.93
CA THR A 50 -60.76 -53.45 57.08
C THR A 50 -60.01 -54.78 56.68
N ASP A 51 -60.05 -55.16 55.45
CA ASP A 51 -59.36 -56.32 54.90
C ASP A 51 -57.88 -56.04 54.65
N ARG A 52 -57.01 -56.74 55.40
CA ARG A 52 -55.56 -56.56 55.38
C ARG A 52 -54.96 -56.88 54.00
N ALA A 53 -55.52 -57.84 53.27
CA ALA A 53 -55.03 -58.21 51.95
C ALA A 53 -55.33 -57.11 50.92
N ARG A 54 -56.49 -56.55 50.94
CA ARG A 54 -56.94 -55.39 50.11
C ARG A 54 -56.13 -54.13 50.40
N PHE A 55 -55.92 -53.87 51.70
CA PHE A 55 -55.13 -52.71 52.15
C PHE A 55 -53.67 -52.79 51.57
N LEU A 56 -53.05 -53.97 51.68
CA LEU A 56 -51.68 -54.19 51.09
C LEU A 56 -51.68 -54.08 49.58
N ALA A 57 -52.70 -54.52 48.86
CA ALA A 57 -52.80 -54.40 47.43
C ALA A 57 -52.91 -52.93 46.97
N TYR A 58 -53.82 -52.15 47.61
CA TYR A 58 -54.01 -50.71 47.35
C TYR A 58 -52.80 -49.89 47.74
N SER A 59 -52.13 -50.19 48.86
CA SER A 59 -50.92 -49.47 49.25
C SER A 59 -49.78 -49.67 48.25
N ARG A 60 -49.58 -50.85 47.66
CA ARG A 60 -48.59 -51.11 46.59
C ARG A 60 -48.89 -50.26 45.35
N ILE A 61 -50.14 -50.22 44.89
CA ILE A 61 -50.60 -49.42 43.77
C ILE A 61 -50.27 -47.94 43.93
N ILE A 62 -50.63 -47.43 45.12
CA ILE A 62 -50.45 -46.01 45.49
C ILE A 62 -48.93 -45.69 45.55
N ILE A 63 -48.07 -46.55 46.11
CA ILE A 63 -46.64 -46.37 46.15
C ILE A 63 -46.03 -46.35 44.72
N ILE A 64 -46.51 -47.27 43.89
CA ILE A 64 -46.07 -47.28 42.46
C ILE A 64 -46.48 -45.96 41.78
N LEU A 65 -47.70 -45.50 41.99
CA LEU A 65 -48.18 -44.22 41.41
C LEU A 65 -47.41 -43.00 41.92
N MET A 66 -47.02 -43.00 43.22
CA MET A 66 -46.18 -41.95 43.80
C MET A 66 -44.79 -41.92 43.11
N ILE A 67 -44.17 -43.08 42.90
CA ILE A 67 -42.89 -43.19 42.23
C ILE A 67 -42.99 -42.72 40.77
N VAL A 68 -44.04 -43.14 40.03
CA VAL A 68 -44.28 -42.71 38.66
C VAL A 68 -44.45 -41.20 38.54
N CYS A 69 -45.27 -40.62 39.44
CA CYS A 69 -45.46 -39.16 39.49
C CYS A 69 -44.15 -38.41 39.80
N GLY A 70 -43.39 -38.89 40.78
CA GLY A 70 -42.08 -38.32 41.12
C GLY A 70 -41.07 -38.36 39.96
N LEU A 71 -40.98 -39.51 39.30
CA LEU A 71 -40.15 -39.64 38.12
C LEU A 71 -40.56 -38.73 36.97
N PHE A 72 -41.88 -38.60 36.74
CA PHE A 72 -42.39 -37.72 35.69
C PHE A 72 -42.01 -36.25 35.97
N GLY A 73 -42.25 -35.76 37.19
CA GLY A 73 -41.87 -34.41 37.59
C GLY A 73 -40.36 -34.17 37.49
N TYR A 74 -39.54 -35.16 37.94
CA TYR A 74 -38.10 -35.09 37.86
C TYR A 74 -37.62 -34.98 36.38
N PHE A 75 -38.13 -35.81 35.49
CA PHE A 75 -37.77 -35.78 34.07
C PHE A 75 -38.11 -34.44 33.41
N PHE A 76 -39.26 -33.89 33.80
CA PHE A 76 -39.75 -32.62 33.30
C PHE A 76 -38.86 -31.45 33.76
N LEU A 77 -38.49 -31.41 35.03
CA LEU A 77 -37.61 -30.38 35.60
C LEU A 77 -36.17 -30.49 35.00
N ARG A 78 -35.66 -31.71 34.95
CA ARG A 78 -34.32 -31.98 34.38
C ARG A 78 -34.19 -31.47 32.93
N LYS A 79 -35.21 -31.64 32.10
CA LYS A 79 -35.21 -31.18 30.71
C LYS A 79 -35.17 -29.64 30.62
N SER A 80 -35.94 -28.93 31.44
CA SER A 80 -35.96 -27.46 31.49
C SER A 80 -34.61 -26.89 31.97
N ILE A 81 -34.02 -27.45 33.02
CA ILE A 81 -32.74 -27.04 33.56
C ILE A 81 -31.62 -27.30 32.54
N LYS A 82 -31.62 -28.42 31.83
CA LYS A 82 -30.63 -28.74 30.82
C LYS A 82 -30.60 -27.68 29.70
N THR A 83 -31.75 -27.20 29.27
CA THR A 83 -31.86 -26.16 28.25
C THR A 83 -31.31 -24.83 28.77
N LEU A 84 -31.63 -24.43 30.00
CA LEU A 84 -31.09 -23.21 30.59
C LEU A 84 -29.57 -23.25 30.71
N ILE A 85 -29.01 -24.36 31.16
CA ILE A 85 -27.55 -24.55 31.25
C ILE A 85 -26.90 -24.47 29.86
N ALA A 86 -27.55 -24.99 28.80
CA ALA A 86 -27.02 -24.88 27.43
C ALA A 86 -26.97 -23.43 26.96
N ILE A 87 -27.98 -22.59 27.28
CA ILE A 87 -27.98 -21.16 26.98
C ILE A 87 -26.86 -20.44 27.72
N ILE A 88 -26.73 -20.69 29.05
CA ILE A 88 -25.69 -20.06 29.89
C ILE A 88 -24.27 -20.42 29.35
N LYS A 89 -23.97 -21.68 29.06
CA LYS A 89 -22.68 -22.10 28.52
C LYS A 89 -22.37 -21.43 27.22
N LYS A 90 -23.35 -21.28 26.33
CA LYS A 90 -23.14 -20.58 25.07
C LYS A 90 -22.94 -19.08 25.25
N ALA A 91 -23.63 -18.45 26.20
CA ALA A 91 -23.39 -17.05 26.54
C ALA A 91 -21.95 -16.85 27.08
N GLU A 92 -21.49 -17.79 27.90
CA GLU A 92 -20.08 -17.79 28.38
C GLU A 92 -19.08 -17.94 27.26
N HIS A 93 -19.28 -18.86 26.32
CA HIS A 93 -18.45 -18.99 25.12
C HIS A 93 -18.43 -17.73 24.27
N LEU A 94 -19.56 -17.04 24.15
CA LEU A 94 -19.65 -15.77 23.43
C LEU A 94 -18.82 -14.67 24.12
N SER A 95 -18.89 -14.60 25.48
CA SER A 95 -18.10 -13.64 26.26
C SER A 95 -16.58 -13.85 26.14
N MET A 96 -16.15 -15.07 25.78
CA MET A 96 -14.74 -15.42 25.49
C MET A 96 -14.36 -15.17 24.03
N GLY A 97 -15.22 -14.54 23.23
CA GLY A 97 -14.94 -14.21 21.82
C GLY A 97 -15.24 -15.32 20.81
N ASN A 98 -15.76 -16.47 21.24
CA ASN A 98 -16.15 -17.56 20.35
C ASN A 98 -17.58 -17.36 19.82
N VAL A 99 -17.69 -16.73 18.66
CA VAL A 99 -18.96 -16.48 17.97
C VAL A 99 -19.30 -17.67 17.10
N GLY A 100 -20.48 -18.27 17.29
CA GLY A 100 -20.97 -19.34 16.42
C GLY A 100 -21.86 -20.37 17.08
N GLY A 101 -22.71 -21.02 16.27
CA GLY A 101 -23.61 -22.08 16.64
C GLY A 101 -24.96 -21.62 17.20
N LYS A 102 -26.04 -22.16 16.66
CA LYS A 102 -27.43 -21.90 17.09
C LYS A 102 -27.79 -22.71 18.34
N ILE A 103 -28.63 -22.14 19.18
CA ILE A 103 -29.30 -22.85 20.28
C ILE A 103 -30.67 -23.28 19.75
N ASP A 104 -30.86 -24.58 19.68
CA ASP A 104 -32.15 -25.17 19.31
C ASP A 104 -32.89 -25.61 20.58
N VAL A 105 -34.12 -25.17 20.74
CA VAL A 105 -34.97 -25.46 21.90
C VAL A 105 -36.23 -26.10 21.38
N GLY A 106 -36.43 -27.37 21.71
CA GLY A 106 -37.59 -28.17 21.28
C GLY A 106 -38.91 -27.85 21.96
N TRP A 107 -39.03 -26.71 22.67
CA TRP A 107 -40.24 -26.31 23.40
C TRP A 107 -40.68 -24.92 22.96
N ASN A 108 -41.98 -24.66 23.02
CA ASN A 108 -42.57 -23.38 22.65
C ASN A 108 -42.93 -22.61 23.95
N ASP A 109 -41.92 -22.09 24.61
CA ASP A 109 -42.02 -21.33 25.86
C ASP A 109 -41.01 -20.19 25.90
N GLU A 110 -40.92 -19.47 27.02
CA GLU A 110 -40.03 -18.34 27.25
C GLU A 110 -38.55 -18.70 27.01
N LEU A 111 -38.14 -19.96 27.14
CA LEU A 111 -36.80 -20.42 26.82
C LEU A 111 -36.54 -20.42 25.30
N LYS A 112 -37.59 -20.66 24.49
CA LYS A 112 -37.49 -20.53 23.04
C LYS A 112 -37.31 -19.07 22.61
N ASP A 113 -38.06 -18.16 23.24
CA ASP A 113 -37.92 -16.72 22.95
C ASP A 113 -36.53 -16.19 23.37
N LEU A 114 -36.05 -16.66 24.55
CA LEU A 114 -34.69 -16.35 25.01
C LEU A 114 -33.65 -16.90 24.08
N ALA A 115 -33.75 -18.16 23.66
CA ALA A 115 -32.82 -18.77 22.69
C ALA A 115 -32.86 -18.06 21.31
N GLY A 116 -34.08 -17.68 20.85
CA GLY A 116 -34.30 -16.91 19.65
C GLY A 116 -33.62 -15.53 19.68
N SER A 117 -33.76 -14.82 20.80
CA SER A 117 -33.13 -13.53 21.03
C SER A 117 -31.60 -13.66 21.07
N PHE A 118 -31.10 -14.68 21.78
CA PHE A 118 -29.69 -14.99 21.81
C PHE A 118 -29.13 -15.30 20.40
N ASN A 119 -29.83 -16.12 19.63
CA ASN A 119 -29.43 -16.47 18.27
C ASN A 119 -29.41 -15.24 17.35
N ARG A 120 -30.34 -14.29 17.50
CA ARG A 120 -30.32 -13.02 16.74
C ARG A 120 -29.13 -12.15 17.13
N ILE A 121 -28.84 -12.00 18.41
CA ILE A 121 -27.68 -11.24 18.89
C ILE A 121 -26.39 -11.86 18.36
N ASN A 122 -26.28 -13.19 18.46
CA ASN A 122 -25.09 -13.91 17.97
C ASN A 122 -24.88 -13.75 16.46
N ALA A 123 -25.95 -13.86 15.66
CA ALA A 123 -25.88 -13.66 14.22
C ALA A 123 -25.49 -12.22 13.84
N ASN A 124 -26.04 -11.23 14.56
CA ASN A 124 -25.67 -9.82 14.36
C ASN A 124 -24.21 -9.55 14.71
N LEU A 125 -23.71 -10.12 15.83
CA LEU A 125 -22.31 -10.01 16.23
C LEU A 125 -21.39 -10.68 15.21
N GLU A 126 -21.73 -11.88 14.75
CA GLU A 126 -20.95 -12.59 13.71
C GLU A 126 -20.87 -11.78 12.41
N SER A 127 -22.00 -11.18 12.00
CA SER A 127 -22.03 -10.30 10.83
C SER A 127 -21.14 -9.05 11.01
N LYS A 128 -21.23 -8.43 12.19
CA LYS A 128 -20.44 -7.24 12.51
C LYS A 128 -18.93 -7.54 12.61
N ILE A 129 -18.55 -8.67 13.17
CA ILE A 129 -17.14 -9.10 13.24
C ILE A 129 -16.61 -9.32 11.83
N LYS A 130 -17.33 -10.05 10.97
CA LYS A 130 -16.92 -10.26 9.56
C LYS A 130 -16.79 -8.95 8.78
N GLU A 131 -17.72 -8.02 9.00
CA GLU A 131 -17.66 -6.69 8.39
C GLU A 131 -16.42 -5.92 8.86
N LEU A 132 -16.11 -5.96 10.16
CA LEU A 132 -14.94 -5.32 10.75
C LEU A 132 -13.62 -5.96 10.27
N GLU A 133 -13.54 -7.29 10.25
CA GLU A 133 -12.38 -8.03 9.74
C GLU A 133 -12.12 -7.73 8.26
N TYR A 134 -13.18 -7.69 7.45
CA TYR A 134 -13.09 -7.31 6.04
C TYR A 134 -12.59 -5.88 5.86
N SER A 135 -13.13 -4.92 6.64
CA SER A 135 -12.70 -3.52 6.62
C SER A 135 -11.23 -3.38 7.06
N GLN A 136 -10.82 -4.07 8.13
CA GLN A 136 -9.43 -4.06 8.59
C GLN A 136 -8.46 -4.67 7.56
N HIS A 137 -8.86 -5.78 6.91
CA HIS A 137 -8.07 -6.41 5.86
C HIS A 137 -7.85 -5.45 4.68
N LEU A 138 -8.92 -4.81 4.20
CA LEU A 138 -8.86 -3.84 3.11
C LEU A 138 -8.01 -2.61 3.48
N THR A 139 -8.17 -2.11 4.70
CA THR A 139 -7.37 -0.99 5.20
C THR A 139 -5.88 -1.36 5.25
N ARG A 140 -5.56 -2.56 5.73
CA ARG A 140 -4.18 -3.07 5.77
C ARG A 140 -3.60 -3.24 4.36
N GLU A 141 -4.36 -3.79 3.42
CA GLU A 141 -3.92 -3.92 2.01
C GLU A 141 -3.65 -2.56 1.38
N LEU A 142 -4.54 -1.58 1.57
CA LEU A 142 -4.33 -0.21 1.09
C LEU A 142 -3.04 0.39 1.68
N PHE A 143 -2.85 0.34 2.99
CA PHE A 143 -1.64 0.87 3.62
C PHE A 143 -0.37 0.14 3.18
N GLN A 144 -0.43 -1.16 2.95
CA GLN A 144 0.69 -1.94 2.45
C GLN A 144 1.04 -1.56 1.00
N GLN A 145 0.04 -1.38 0.14
CA GLN A 145 0.23 -0.90 -1.24
C GLN A 145 0.77 0.54 -1.27
N ILE A 146 0.24 1.43 -0.42
CA ILE A 146 0.73 2.80 -0.26
C ILE A 146 2.19 2.81 0.21
N GLY A 147 2.55 1.96 1.17
CA GLY A 147 3.92 1.83 1.68
C GLY A 147 4.91 1.32 0.63
N LEU A 148 4.53 0.28 -0.13
CA LEU A 148 5.36 -0.29 -1.19
C LEU A 148 5.57 0.66 -2.38
N ALA A 149 4.55 1.44 -2.74
CA ALA A 149 4.66 2.39 -3.85
C ALA A 149 5.44 3.66 -3.44
N ALA A 150 5.47 4.02 -2.16
CA ALA A 150 6.27 5.14 -1.65
C ALA A 150 7.79 4.91 -1.74
N THR A 151 8.23 3.67 -1.95
CA THR A 151 9.65 3.31 -2.09
C THR A 151 10.17 3.36 -3.53
N GLY A 152 9.31 3.55 -4.55
CA GLY A 152 9.68 3.59 -5.96
C GLY A 152 9.32 4.89 -6.65
N ALA A 153 10.30 5.71 -7.01
CA ALA A 153 10.16 7.08 -7.54
C ALA A 153 9.35 7.22 -8.86
N GLN A 154 8.97 6.15 -9.52
CA GLN A 154 8.31 6.20 -10.84
C GLN A 154 6.79 5.94 -10.84
N LYS A 155 6.12 5.79 -9.69
CA LYS A 155 4.73 5.27 -9.66
C LYS A 155 3.76 5.98 -8.73
N ILE A 156 3.98 7.25 -8.39
CA ILE A 156 3.08 7.94 -7.45
C ILE A 156 1.67 8.14 -8.04
N ASP A 157 1.57 8.39 -9.35
CA ASP A 157 0.27 8.51 -10.02
C ASP A 157 -0.45 7.14 -10.03
N ALA A 158 0.28 6.05 -10.20
CA ALA A 158 -0.27 4.70 -10.07
C ALA A 158 -0.74 4.41 -8.64
N LEU A 159 0.03 4.85 -7.64
CA LEU A 159 -0.36 4.75 -6.24
C LEU A 159 -1.66 5.49 -5.95
N PHE A 160 -1.78 6.76 -6.35
CA PHE A 160 -2.99 7.54 -6.13
C PHE A 160 -4.18 6.95 -6.90
N ASN A 161 -3.97 6.43 -8.10
CA ASN A 161 -5.01 5.73 -8.85
C ASN A 161 -5.51 4.48 -8.09
N ILE A 162 -4.62 3.65 -7.58
CA ILE A 162 -4.98 2.48 -6.76
C ILE A 162 -5.74 2.93 -5.50
N THR A 163 -5.25 3.98 -4.83
CA THR A 163 -5.84 4.52 -3.60
C THR A 163 -7.28 5.01 -3.83
N VAL A 164 -7.52 5.86 -4.84
CA VAL A 164 -8.87 6.38 -5.09
C VAL A 164 -9.83 5.30 -5.57
N HIS A 165 -9.36 4.32 -6.37
CA HIS A 165 -10.16 3.17 -6.77
C HIS A 165 -10.52 2.28 -5.58
N GLY A 166 -9.56 2.01 -4.70
CA GLY A 166 -9.77 1.25 -3.46
C GLY A 166 -10.79 1.94 -2.55
N LEU A 167 -10.60 3.23 -2.27
CA LEU A 167 -11.52 4.03 -1.45
C LEU A 167 -12.93 4.05 -2.03
N ARG A 168 -13.07 4.32 -3.33
CA ARG A 168 -14.38 4.31 -3.99
C ARG A 168 -15.11 2.98 -3.77
N LYS A 169 -14.40 1.87 -3.93
CA LYS A 169 -14.97 0.52 -3.80
C LYS A 169 -15.33 0.17 -2.34
N ILE A 170 -14.41 0.47 -1.40
CA ILE A 170 -14.58 0.15 0.02
C ILE A 170 -15.72 0.96 0.64
N LEU A 171 -15.73 2.27 0.38
CA LEU A 171 -16.72 3.19 0.94
C LEU A 171 -18.02 3.24 0.13
N ASN A 172 -18.07 2.51 -0.99
CA ASN A 172 -19.21 2.50 -1.91
C ASN A 172 -19.60 3.91 -2.38
N MET A 173 -18.57 4.72 -2.74
CA MET A 173 -18.75 6.11 -3.19
C MET A 173 -18.98 6.19 -4.70
N THR A 174 -19.72 7.20 -5.15
CA THR A 174 -19.94 7.48 -6.58
C THR A 174 -18.66 7.92 -7.24
N SER A 175 -17.89 8.83 -6.59
CA SER A 175 -16.56 9.20 -7.04
C SER A 175 -15.59 9.47 -5.88
N CYS A 176 -14.28 9.29 -6.19
CA CYS A 176 -13.18 9.70 -5.31
C CYS A 176 -12.08 10.36 -6.15
N PHE A 177 -11.36 11.30 -5.56
CA PHE A 177 -10.28 12.00 -6.22
C PHE A 177 -9.18 12.45 -5.26
N ILE A 178 -7.97 12.61 -5.82
CA ILE A 178 -6.83 13.26 -5.15
C ILE A 178 -6.34 14.39 -6.04
N ALA A 179 -6.19 15.57 -5.46
CA ALA A 179 -5.53 16.70 -6.09
C ALA A 179 -4.35 17.18 -5.23
N LEU A 180 -3.25 17.55 -5.86
CA LEU A 180 -2.00 17.95 -5.21
C LEU A 180 -1.50 19.28 -5.77
N TYR A 181 -0.80 20.04 -4.94
CA TYR A 181 -0.08 21.23 -5.38
C TYR A 181 1.13 20.87 -6.25
N GLY A 182 1.24 21.56 -7.38
CA GLY A 182 2.43 21.53 -8.22
C GLY A 182 3.52 22.49 -7.71
N SER A 183 4.66 22.50 -8.41
CA SER A 183 5.78 23.39 -8.13
C SER A 183 5.44 24.89 -8.35
N ASP A 184 4.43 25.18 -9.16
CA ASP A 184 3.87 26.51 -9.45
C ASP A 184 2.82 26.96 -8.41
N SER A 185 2.67 26.21 -7.31
CA SER A 185 1.67 26.46 -6.28
C SER A 185 0.22 26.43 -6.77
N ALA A 186 -0.06 25.78 -7.89
CA ALA A 186 -1.41 25.52 -8.37
C ALA A 186 -1.86 24.09 -8.01
N LEU A 187 -3.14 23.91 -7.73
CA LEU A 187 -3.72 22.63 -7.38
C LEU A 187 -4.07 21.84 -8.65
N TYR A 188 -3.57 20.62 -8.79
CA TYR A 188 -3.80 19.76 -9.95
C TYR A 188 -4.45 18.44 -9.55
N LEU A 189 -5.46 18.03 -10.31
CA LEU A 189 -6.08 16.73 -10.18
C LEU A 189 -5.08 15.64 -10.58
N LYS A 190 -4.67 14.81 -9.64
CA LYS A 190 -3.70 13.71 -9.88
C LYS A 190 -4.36 12.37 -10.15
N SER A 191 -5.48 12.11 -9.50
CA SER A 191 -6.23 10.89 -9.70
C SER A 191 -7.72 11.12 -9.48
N PHE A 192 -8.54 10.47 -10.30
CA PHE A 192 -9.99 10.47 -10.22
C PHE A 192 -10.55 9.11 -10.57
N THR A 193 -11.60 8.71 -9.87
CA THR A 193 -12.41 7.54 -10.20
C THR A 193 -13.88 7.84 -9.98
N GLY A 194 -14.74 7.52 -10.93
CA GLY A 194 -16.18 7.78 -10.87
C GLY A 194 -16.94 6.91 -11.87
N GLU A 195 -18.29 6.99 -11.83
CA GLU A 195 -19.16 6.29 -12.79
C GLU A 195 -19.16 6.95 -14.15
N GLN A 196 -19.01 8.26 -14.21
CA GLN A 196 -18.92 9.05 -15.43
C GLN A 196 -17.47 9.22 -15.88
N LYS A 197 -17.29 9.58 -17.17
CA LYS A 197 -15.99 9.94 -17.71
C LYS A 197 -15.46 11.15 -16.93
N GLY A 198 -14.48 10.90 -16.06
CA GLY A 198 -13.96 11.92 -15.17
C GLY A 198 -13.16 13.01 -15.87
N PRO A 199 -12.83 14.10 -15.17
CA PRO A 199 -11.97 15.14 -15.66
C PRO A 199 -10.58 14.61 -16.04
N ASN A 200 -9.91 15.30 -16.95
CA ASN A 200 -8.58 14.86 -17.41
C ASN A 200 -7.55 14.93 -16.27
N PRO A 201 -6.67 13.92 -16.16
CA PRO A 201 -5.53 14.01 -15.25
C PRO A 201 -4.70 15.27 -15.50
N ASN A 202 -4.17 15.86 -14.43
CA ASN A 202 -3.43 17.12 -14.42
C ASN A 202 -4.25 18.37 -14.79
N MET A 203 -5.58 18.31 -14.73
CA MET A 203 -6.42 19.49 -14.80
C MET A 203 -6.19 20.38 -13.57
N LYS A 204 -6.08 21.69 -13.76
CA LYS A 204 -5.95 22.67 -12.68
C LYS A 204 -7.31 22.88 -12.00
N LEU A 205 -7.34 22.80 -10.68
CA LEU A 205 -8.52 23.03 -9.85
C LEU A 205 -8.44 24.39 -9.14
N ALA A 206 -9.61 24.97 -8.86
CA ALA A 206 -9.67 26.12 -7.97
C ALA A 206 -9.41 25.67 -6.51
N ASP A 207 -8.50 26.33 -5.84
CA ASP A 207 -8.12 26.05 -4.44
C ASP A 207 -8.65 27.06 -3.44
N ASP A 208 -9.35 28.11 -3.92
CA ASP A 208 -9.93 29.20 -3.15
C ASP A 208 -11.47 29.15 -3.02
N LYS A 209 -12.13 28.21 -3.70
CA LYS A 209 -13.59 28.12 -3.80
C LYS A 209 -14.12 26.73 -3.46
N GLY A 210 -15.43 26.66 -3.22
CA GLY A 210 -16.16 25.43 -2.99
C GLY A 210 -15.75 24.66 -1.74
N ALA A 211 -16.00 23.36 -1.74
CA ALA A 211 -15.63 22.45 -0.64
C ALA A 211 -14.10 22.29 -0.54
N ILE A 212 -13.43 22.27 -1.68
CA ILE A 212 -11.97 22.17 -1.79
C ILE A 212 -11.32 23.38 -1.12
N GLY A 213 -11.69 24.60 -1.50
CA GLY A 213 -11.10 25.82 -0.95
C GLY A 213 -11.34 25.96 0.55
N ARG A 214 -12.53 25.57 1.05
CA ARG A 214 -12.82 25.58 2.49
C ARG A 214 -12.02 24.54 3.28
N ALA A 215 -11.81 23.36 2.71
CA ALA A 215 -10.98 22.33 3.35
C ALA A 215 -9.51 22.79 3.43
N ILE A 216 -9.00 23.39 2.36
CA ILE A 216 -7.63 23.89 2.28
C ILE A 216 -7.42 25.07 3.25
N SER A 217 -8.27 26.10 3.17
CA SER A 217 -8.14 27.31 4.00
C SER A 217 -8.41 27.04 5.48
N GLY A 218 -9.34 26.15 5.78
CA GLY A 218 -9.72 25.78 7.15
C GLY A 218 -8.79 24.73 7.78
N LEU A 219 -7.90 24.09 7.02
CA LEU A 219 -7.05 22.97 7.45
C LEU A 219 -7.85 21.86 8.12
N LYS A 220 -9.08 21.62 7.71
CA LYS A 220 -10.01 20.66 8.33
C LYS A 220 -10.87 19.97 7.29
N THR A 221 -11.37 18.82 7.65
CA THR A 221 -12.36 18.08 6.89
C THR A 221 -13.64 18.89 6.71
N ILE A 222 -14.11 19.02 5.48
CA ILE A 222 -15.40 19.62 5.13
C ILE A 222 -16.31 18.50 4.66
N VAL A 223 -17.46 18.38 5.34
CA VAL A 223 -18.57 17.52 4.92
C VAL A 223 -19.70 18.44 4.51
N GLY A 224 -20.09 18.36 3.25
CA GLY A 224 -21.23 19.11 2.71
C GLY A 224 -22.42 18.19 2.54
N ASN A 225 -23.61 18.60 3.01
CA ASN A 225 -24.89 17.94 2.81
C ASN A 225 -25.63 18.56 1.64
N ARG A 226 -26.78 17.99 1.25
CA ARG A 226 -27.59 18.39 0.09
C ARG A 226 -27.95 19.89 0.06
N ASP A 227 -28.18 20.53 1.19
CA ASP A 227 -28.55 21.96 1.27
C ASP A 227 -27.29 22.86 1.14
N ASP A 228 -26.14 22.40 1.61
CA ASP A 228 -24.84 23.02 1.39
C ASP A 228 -24.33 22.79 -0.04
N ALA A 229 -24.72 21.69 -0.67
CA ALA A 229 -24.29 21.31 -2.03
C ALA A 229 -24.63 22.40 -3.07
N LYS A 230 -25.78 23.07 -2.95
CA LYS A 230 -26.16 24.15 -3.87
C LYS A 230 -25.28 25.39 -3.77
N GLN A 231 -24.74 25.69 -2.57
CA GLN A 231 -23.78 26.78 -2.37
C GLN A 231 -22.34 26.36 -2.68
N LEU A 232 -22.03 25.07 -2.55
CA LEU A 232 -20.73 24.49 -2.80
C LEU A 232 -20.53 24.13 -4.27
N ALA A 233 -21.60 23.68 -4.95
CA ALA A 233 -21.61 23.24 -6.33
C ALA A 233 -21.25 24.34 -7.32
N ALA A 234 -21.67 25.59 -7.08
CA ALA A 234 -21.45 26.71 -8.01
C ALA A 234 -19.99 27.05 -8.33
N ALA A 235 -19.03 26.48 -7.59
CA ALA A 235 -17.60 26.69 -7.79
C ALA A 235 -16.84 25.48 -8.33
N ASP A 236 -17.37 24.24 -8.13
CA ASP A 236 -16.69 22.99 -8.47
C ASP A 236 -17.47 22.14 -9.50
N GLU A 237 -18.66 22.62 -9.96
CA GLU A 237 -19.59 21.90 -10.85
C GLU A 237 -18.97 21.49 -12.19
N ASP A 238 -18.00 22.24 -12.71
CA ASP A 238 -17.36 21.93 -14.00
C ASP A 238 -16.38 20.76 -13.91
N VAL A 239 -16.05 20.29 -12.69
CA VAL A 239 -14.96 19.35 -12.48
C VAL A 239 -15.41 18.05 -11.80
N ILE A 240 -16.22 18.16 -10.75
CA ILE A 240 -16.62 17.02 -9.92
C ILE A 240 -18.11 17.14 -9.61
N SER A 241 -18.92 16.37 -10.33
CA SER A 241 -20.38 16.34 -10.12
C SER A 241 -20.73 15.53 -8.88
N TYR A 242 -21.62 16.05 -8.03
CA TYR A 242 -22.21 15.34 -6.90
C TYR A 242 -23.65 15.81 -6.68
N GLU A 243 -24.49 14.89 -6.19
CA GLU A 243 -25.93 15.17 -6.05
C GLU A 243 -26.36 15.45 -4.61
N ARG A 244 -25.66 14.92 -3.60
CA ARG A 244 -26.11 14.93 -2.21
C ARG A 244 -25.04 15.32 -1.22
N ASN A 245 -23.91 14.61 -1.24
CA ASN A 245 -22.86 14.71 -0.24
C ASN A 245 -21.50 14.81 -0.89
N ILE A 246 -20.65 15.69 -0.36
CA ILE A 246 -19.23 15.73 -0.68
C ILE A 246 -18.43 15.77 0.62
N VAL A 247 -17.33 15.05 0.67
CA VAL A 247 -16.32 15.19 1.71
C VAL A 247 -15.00 15.57 1.07
N CYS A 248 -14.40 16.64 1.59
CA CYS A 248 -13.07 17.12 1.19
C CYS A 248 -12.16 17.16 2.42
N ILE A 249 -11.03 16.49 2.34
CA ILE A 249 -10.06 16.32 3.43
C ILE A 249 -8.74 16.90 2.96
N PRO A 250 -8.15 17.89 3.66
CA PRO A 250 -6.85 18.41 3.29
C PRO A 250 -5.77 17.36 3.54
N ILE A 251 -4.92 17.16 2.56
CA ILE A 251 -3.72 16.33 2.67
C ILE A 251 -2.65 17.19 3.33
N LEU A 252 -2.34 16.90 4.59
CA LEU A 252 -1.44 17.70 5.41
C LEU A 252 -0.11 16.98 5.66
N PHE A 253 0.97 17.76 5.69
CA PHE A 253 2.24 17.34 6.27
C PHE A 253 2.88 18.47 7.06
N ASN A 254 3.13 18.25 8.36
CA ASN A 254 3.67 19.26 9.29
C ASN A 254 2.90 20.60 9.23
N GLY A 255 1.56 20.52 9.22
CA GLY A 255 0.69 21.70 9.18
C GLY A 255 0.62 22.43 7.83
N LYS A 256 1.34 21.97 6.80
CA LYS A 256 1.26 22.51 5.44
C LYS A 256 0.34 21.66 4.57
N VAL A 257 -0.55 22.31 3.83
CA VAL A 257 -1.40 21.64 2.85
C VAL A 257 -0.55 21.23 1.64
N ARG A 258 -0.67 19.95 1.26
CA ARG A 258 -0.05 19.38 0.06
C ARG A 258 -1.07 19.10 -1.04
N GLY A 259 -2.35 19.10 -0.69
CA GLY A 259 -3.43 18.82 -1.60
C GLY A 259 -4.74 18.53 -0.88
N VAL A 260 -5.65 17.88 -1.57
CA VAL A 260 -6.96 17.47 -1.05
C VAL A 260 -7.32 16.07 -1.54
N LEU A 261 -7.88 15.25 -0.64
CA LEU A 261 -8.59 14.02 -0.94
C LEU A 261 -10.08 14.32 -0.88
N GLY A 262 -10.83 13.95 -1.91
CA GLY A 262 -12.26 14.13 -1.93
C GLY A 262 -13.01 12.84 -2.30
N ALA A 263 -14.24 12.73 -1.80
CA ALA A 263 -15.19 11.69 -2.17
C ALA A 263 -16.60 12.27 -2.24
N THR A 264 -17.44 11.74 -3.14
CA THR A 264 -18.80 12.22 -3.37
C THR A 264 -19.80 11.07 -3.29
N ASP A 265 -20.99 11.38 -2.84
CA ASP A 265 -22.20 10.55 -2.84
C ASP A 265 -21.97 9.05 -2.57
N LYS A 266 -22.66 8.51 -1.59
CA LYS A 266 -22.75 7.05 -1.40
C LYS A 266 -23.73 6.44 -2.42
N MET A 267 -23.32 5.39 -3.11
CA MET A 267 -24.18 4.62 -4.04
C MET A 267 -25.43 4.07 -3.34
N SER A 268 -25.34 3.76 -2.05
CA SER A 268 -26.46 3.30 -1.21
C SER A 268 -27.48 4.39 -0.85
N SER A 269 -27.32 5.60 -1.32
CA SER A 269 -28.13 6.77 -0.95
C SER A 269 -28.12 7.13 0.54
N GLN A 270 -27.22 6.55 1.33
CA GLN A 270 -26.99 6.88 2.73
C GLN A 270 -26.07 8.07 2.88
N ASP A 271 -26.09 8.73 4.02
CA ASP A 271 -25.12 9.76 4.36
C ASP A 271 -23.74 9.16 4.62
N ILE A 272 -22.70 9.99 4.45
CA ILE A 272 -21.33 9.62 4.77
C ILE A 272 -21.20 9.49 6.28
N SER A 273 -20.84 8.30 6.76
CA SER A 273 -20.75 8.02 8.20
C SER A 273 -19.46 8.59 8.82
N PRO A 274 -19.42 8.77 10.15
CA PRO A 274 -18.19 9.16 10.85
C PRO A 274 -17.02 8.18 10.58
N GLU A 275 -17.30 6.89 10.48
CA GLU A 275 -16.30 5.86 10.20
C GLU A 275 -15.74 5.99 8.78
N ASP A 276 -16.56 6.36 7.80
CA ASP A 276 -16.10 6.67 6.45
C ASP A 276 -15.13 7.86 6.45
N ILE A 277 -15.46 8.90 7.22
CA ILE A 277 -14.62 10.11 7.34
C ILE A 277 -13.28 9.75 8.00
N GLU A 278 -13.29 8.97 9.08
CA GLU A 278 -12.09 8.54 9.78
C GLU A 278 -11.14 7.75 8.85
N LEU A 279 -11.69 6.85 8.02
CA LEU A 279 -10.90 6.13 7.03
C LEU A 279 -10.31 7.07 5.97
N LEU A 280 -11.11 8.00 5.45
CA LEU A 280 -10.65 8.99 4.47
C LEU A 280 -9.56 9.90 5.06
N GLU A 281 -9.69 10.36 6.31
CA GLU A 281 -8.70 11.16 7.03
C GLU A 281 -7.39 10.39 7.23
N SER A 282 -7.49 9.11 7.59
CA SER A 282 -6.32 8.23 7.72
C SER A 282 -5.57 8.09 6.40
N VAL A 283 -6.30 7.89 5.29
CA VAL A 283 -5.69 7.81 3.95
C VAL A 283 -5.12 9.15 3.50
N ALA A 284 -5.78 10.27 3.76
CA ALA A 284 -5.27 11.61 3.47
C ALA A 284 -3.97 11.91 4.23
N SER A 285 -3.89 11.52 5.49
CA SER A 285 -2.67 11.60 6.31
C SER A 285 -1.53 10.79 5.71
N GLN A 286 -1.79 9.54 5.33
CA GLN A 286 -0.80 8.67 4.69
C GLN A 286 -0.35 9.19 3.32
N ALA A 287 -1.28 9.76 2.53
CA ALA A 287 -0.97 10.42 1.27
C ALA A 287 -0.02 11.62 1.50
N GLY A 288 -0.23 12.41 2.55
CA GLY A 288 0.65 13.52 2.93
C GLY A 288 2.09 13.07 3.22
N ILE A 289 2.25 11.96 3.97
CA ILE A 289 3.55 11.36 4.23
C ILE A 289 4.20 10.87 2.91
N SER A 290 3.43 10.22 2.03
CA SER A 290 3.92 9.70 0.75
C SER A 290 4.39 10.83 -0.18
N VAL A 291 3.63 11.92 -0.30
CA VAL A 291 4.01 13.12 -1.06
C VAL A 291 5.30 13.71 -0.53
N LYS A 292 5.45 13.82 0.81
CA LYS A 292 6.67 14.36 1.41
C LYS A 292 7.88 13.46 1.20
N ASN A 293 7.72 12.15 1.33
CA ASN A 293 8.80 11.20 1.05
C ASN A 293 9.30 11.31 -0.40
N MET A 294 8.38 11.49 -1.36
CA MET A 294 8.76 11.71 -2.76
C MET A 294 9.54 13.02 -2.94
N GLU A 295 9.08 14.13 -2.32
CA GLU A 295 9.78 15.42 -2.34
C GLU A 295 11.18 15.30 -1.75
N LEU A 296 11.30 14.60 -0.61
CA LEU A 296 12.60 14.35 0.03
C LEU A 296 13.52 13.50 -0.85
N ASN A 297 13.02 12.44 -1.47
CA ASN A 297 13.80 11.61 -2.39
C ASN A 297 14.29 12.42 -3.59
N LYS A 298 13.41 13.26 -4.17
CA LYS A 298 13.81 14.16 -5.26
C LYS A 298 14.91 15.14 -4.82
N ASN A 299 14.76 15.77 -3.67
CA ASN A 299 15.77 16.69 -3.13
C ASN A 299 17.10 15.98 -2.85
N ILE A 300 17.06 14.72 -2.38
CA ILE A 300 18.26 13.89 -2.19
C ILE A 300 18.92 13.60 -3.55
N GLU A 301 18.14 13.25 -4.60
CA GLU A 301 18.68 13.03 -5.94
C GLU A 301 19.32 14.29 -6.49
N GLU A 302 18.70 15.46 -6.34
CA GLU A 302 19.23 16.75 -6.77
C GLU A 302 20.52 17.10 -6.01
N ALA A 303 20.53 17.01 -4.68
CA ALA A 303 21.71 17.27 -3.86
C ALA A 303 22.86 16.29 -4.18
N TYR A 304 22.52 15.04 -4.46
CA TYR A 304 23.49 14.05 -4.92
C TYR A 304 24.12 14.47 -6.25
N TYR A 305 23.30 14.87 -7.24
CA TYR A 305 23.79 15.32 -8.54
C TYR A 305 24.68 16.58 -8.39
N ASP A 306 24.28 17.55 -7.61
CA ASP A 306 25.07 18.75 -7.32
C ASP A 306 26.42 18.40 -6.69
N THR A 307 26.43 17.41 -5.79
CA THR A 307 27.68 16.91 -5.18
C THR A 307 28.60 16.29 -6.22
N LEU A 308 28.08 15.50 -7.17
CA LEU A 308 28.87 14.95 -8.27
C LEU A 308 29.49 16.04 -9.13
N VAL A 309 28.69 17.02 -9.53
CA VAL A 309 29.17 18.18 -10.32
C VAL A 309 30.25 18.96 -9.58
N MET A 310 30.06 19.18 -8.28
CA MET A 310 31.07 19.87 -7.46
C MET A 310 32.39 19.09 -7.38
N LEU A 311 32.34 17.79 -7.11
CA LEU A 311 33.53 16.93 -7.07
C LEU A 311 34.25 16.92 -8.41
N ALA A 312 33.51 16.78 -9.53
CA ALA A 312 34.08 16.82 -10.88
C ALA A 312 34.78 18.13 -11.14
N ARG A 313 34.21 19.29 -10.79
CA ARG A 313 34.85 20.61 -10.95
C ARG A 313 36.12 20.78 -10.13
N VAL A 314 36.16 20.19 -8.92
CA VAL A 314 37.37 20.20 -8.08
C VAL A 314 38.53 19.46 -8.79
N VAL A 315 38.23 18.33 -9.44
CA VAL A 315 39.20 17.55 -10.20
C VAL A 315 39.62 18.27 -11.46
N GLU A 316 38.66 18.83 -12.23
CA GLU A 316 38.93 19.62 -13.42
C GLU A 316 39.83 20.85 -13.12
N ALA A 317 39.59 21.54 -11.98
CA ALA A 317 40.43 22.66 -11.54
C ALA A 317 41.87 22.25 -11.22
N LYS A 318 42.09 20.98 -10.85
CA LYS A 318 43.45 20.44 -10.62
C LYS A 318 44.17 20.12 -11.92
N ASP A 319 43.46 19.73 -12.99
CA ASP A 319 43.97 19.38 -14.33
C ASP A 319 43.89 20.60 -15.27
N ALA A 320 44.99 21.33 -15.37
CA ALA A 320 45.11 22.63 -16.06
C ALA A 320 44.79 22.66 -17.59
N GLY A 321 44.31 21.57 -18.16
CA GLY A 321 44.01 21.43 -19.59
C GLY A 321 42.58 21.09 -19.96
N SER A 322 41.66 21.05 -19.03
CA SER A 322 40.34 20.43 -19.21
C SER A 322 39.14 21.39 -19.12
N SER A 323 39.33 22.71 -19.23
CA SER A 323 38.21 23.68 -19.06
C SER A 323 37.06 23.37 -20.04
N GLY A 324 35.83 23.17 -19.47
CA GLY A 324 34.61 22.84 -20.19
C GLY A 324 34.55 21.40 -20.76
N HIS A 325 35.50 20.54 -20.43
CA HIS A 325 35.53 19.14 -20.82
C HIS A 325 34.33 18.37 -20.26
N LEU A 326 34.05 18.57 -18.97
CA LEU A 326 32.96 17.88 -18.29
C LEU A 326 31.59 18.17 -18.92
N GLU A 327 31.31 19.42 -19.25
CA GLU A 327 30.08 19.85 -19.90
C GLU A 327 29.90 19.23 -21.28
N ARG A 328 30.99 19.24 -22.10
CA ARG A 328 30.97 18.67 -23.45
C ARG A 328 30.79 17.17 -23.42
N VAL A 329 31.58 16.46 -22.62
CA VAL A 329 31.50 14.99 -22.48
C VAL A 329 30.14 14.58 -21.99
N SER A 330 29.59 15.27 -20.98
CA SER A 330 28.23 15.00 -20.46
C SER A 330 27.14 15.21 -21.51
N SER A 331 27.27 16.27 -22.34
CA SER A 331 26.35 16.56 -23.45
C SER A 331 26.36 15.44 -24.48
N TYR A 332 27.56 15.04 -24.94
CA TYR A 332 27.72 13.97 -25.93
C TYR A 332 27.18 12.64 -25.42
N VAL A 333 27.49 12.29 -24.18
CA VAL A 333 27.00 11.09 -23.52
C VAL A 333 25.47 11.09 -23.46
N GLN A 334 24.86 12.21 -23.13
CA GLN A 334 23.37 12.33 -23.06
C GLN A 334 22.74 12.15 -24.44
N MET A 335 23.37 12.71 -25.50
CA MET A 335 22.88 12.57 -26.85
C MET A 335 22.93 11.13 -27.36
N ILE A 336 24.07 10.45 -27.21
CA ILE A 336 24.19 9.05 -27.64
C ILE A 336 23.29 8.13 -26.85
N SER A 337 23.12 8.35 -25.53
CA SER A 337 22.25 7.56 -24.69
C SER A 337 20.78 7.68 -25.10
N ASN A 338 20.34 8.88 -25.51
CA ASN A 338 18.99 9.10 -26.02
C ASN A 338 18.80 8.42 -27.39
N LYS A 339 19.77 8.52 -28.27
CA LYS A 339 19.70 7.92 -29.63
C LYS A 339 19.57 6.41 -29.60
N ILE A 340 20.29 5.74 -28.68
CA ILE A 340 20.24 4.27 -28.53
C ILE A 340 19.11 3.80 -27.61
N GLY A 341 18.34 4.72 -26.99
CA GLY A 341 17.17 4.39 -26.20
C GLY A 341 17.48 3.71 -24.87
N LEU A 342 18.57 4.12 -24.19
CA LEU A 342 18.87 3.60 -22.84
C LEU A 342 17.77 3.94 -21.84
N ASP A 343 17.55 3.07 -20.87
CA ASP A 343 16.68 3.35 -19.75
C ASP A 343 17.24 4.48 -18.86
N GLU A 344 16.37 5.14 -18.10
CA GLU A 344 16.73 6.32 -17.30
C GLU A 344 17.78 6.02 -16.21
N GLU A 345 17.81 4.79 -15.67
CA GLU A 345 18.81 4.39 -14.68
C GLU A 345 20.19 4.31 -15.33
N THR A 346 20.30 3.64 -16.47
CA THR A 346 21.55 3.53 -17.25
C THR A 346 22.03 4.90 -17.74
N LYS A 347 21.13 5.80 -18.17
CA LYS A 347 21.47 7.19 -18.51
C LYS A 347 22.07 7.94 -17.32
N LYS A 348 21.46 7.86 -16.14
CA LYS A 348 21.99 8.49 -14.91
C LYS A 348 23.40 7.97 -14.58
N ILE A 349 23.63 6.66 -14.68
CA ILE A 349 24.94 6.06 -14.46
C ILE A 349 25.96 6.59 -15.48
N LEU A 350 25.59 6.66 -16.73
CA LEU A 350 26.47 7.09 -17.80
C LEU A 350 26.84 8.58 -17.67
N VAL A 351 25.88 9.45 -17.40
CA VAL A 351 26.10 10.89 -17.15
C VAL A 351 26.93 11.12 -15.89
N GLY A 352 26.59 10.45 -14.78
CA GLY A 352 27.38 10.55 -13.56
C GLY A 352 28.80 10.03 -13.70
N GLY A 353 28.97 8.93 -14.45
CA GLY A 353 30.30 8.40 -14.79
C GLY A 353 31.11 9.34 -15.68
N ALA A 354 30.46 10.00 -16.65
CA ALA A 354 31.11 11.02 -17.50
C ALA A 354 31.62 12.21 -16.66
N LEU A 355 30.88 12.62 -15.64
CA LEU A 355 31.32 13.67 -14.72
C LEU A 355 32.52 13.24 -13.84
N LEU A 356 32.55 11.96 -13.44
CA LEU A 356 33.50 11.48 -12.41
C LEU A 356 34.60 10.57 -12.97
N HIS A 357 34.68 10.31 -14.30
CA HIS A 357 35.63 9.34 -14.87
C HIS A 357 37.06 9.64 -14.46
N ASP A 358 37.41 10.92 -14.37
CA ASP A 358 38.72 11.43 -14.03
C ASP A 358 38.91 11.70 -12.51
N LEU A 359 37.95 11.35 -11.65
CA LEU A 359 38.00 11.63 -10.18
C LEU A 359 39.30 11.13 -9.56
N GLY A 360 39.82 9.99 -10.00
CA GLY A 360 41.05 9.41 -9.46
C GLY A 360 42.32 10.22 -9.72
N LYS A 361 42.27 11.22 -10.58
CA LYS A 361 43.38 12.16 -10.77
C LYS A 361 43.73 12.95 -9.52
N VAL A 362 42.79 13.01 -8.55
CA VAL A 362 43.07 13.58 -7.24
C VAL A 362 44.23 12.89 -6.52
N GLY A 363 44.43 11.59 -6.76
CA GLY A 363 45.48 10.77 -6.18
C GLY A 363 46.79 10.76 -6.99
N ILE A 364 46.84 11.45 -8.13
CA ILE A 364 48.06 11.56 -8.94
C ILE A 364 48.89 12.78 -8.52
N GLU A 365 50.18 12.59 -8.41
CA GLU A 365 51.13 13.68 -8.04
C GLU A 365 51.11 14.82 -9.05
N ASP A 366 51.09 16.05 -8.59
CA ASP A 366 51.07 17.27 -9.41
C ASP A 366 52.23 17.34 -10.41
N ALA A 367 53.39 16.80 -10.07
CA ALA A 367 54.55 16.74 -10.94
C ALA A 367 54.29 15.92 -12.21
N ILE A 368 53.47 14.87 -12.13
CA ILE A 368 53.07 14.04 -13.27
C ILE A 368 51.85 14.64 -13.95
N LEU A 369 50.84 15.03 -13.21
CA LEU A 369 49.55 15.54 -13.72
C LEU A 369 49.74 16.86 -14.52
N LYS A 370 50.58 17.78 -14.03
CA LYS A 370 50.83 19.11 -14.62
C LYS A 370 52.08 19.16 -15.49
N LYS A 371 52.68 18.01 -15.86
CA LYS A 371 53.90 17.96 -16.67
C LYS A 371 53.68 18.54 -18.06
N LYS A 372 54.53 19.52 -18.42
CA LYS A 372 54.53 20.06 -19.76
C LYS A 372 55.35 19.13 -20.70
N GLY A 373 54.66 18.37 -21.55
CA GLY A 373 55.30 17.44 -22.48
C GLY A 373 54.83 15.99 -22.26
N GLN A 374 55.49 15.07 -22.98
CA GLN A 374 55.14 13.64 -22.91
C GLN A 374 55.53 13.02 -21.56
N LEU A 375 54.70 12.14 -21.04
CA LEU A 375 55.02 11.31 -19.87
C LEU A 375 56.02 10.23 -20.27
N THR A 376 56.96 9.94 -19.37
CA THR A 376 57.80 8.75 -19.50
C THR A 376 56.95 7.50 -19.33
N SER A 377 57.45 6.32 -19.71
CA SER A 377 56.73 5.07 -19.51
C SER A 377 56.35 4.82 -18.04
N GLN A 378 57.24 5.17 -17.10
CA GLN A 378 56.99 5.04 -15.67
C GLN A 378 55.91 6.01 -15.19
N GLU A 379 55.96 7.26 -15.58
CA GLU A 379 54.94 8.27 -15.26
C GLU A 379 53.58 7.90 -15.86
N TYR A 380 53.56 7.30 -17.05
CA TYR A 380 52.34 6.84 -17.69
C TYR A 380 51.70 5.68 -16.92
N GLU A 381 52.49 4.73 -16.39
CA GLU A 381 51.95 3.68 -15.49
C GLU A 381 51.35 4.25 -14.19
N VAL A 382 51.95 5.32 -13.63
CA VAL A 382 51.34 6.03 -12.51
C VAL A 382 50.05 6.73 -12.93
N MET A 383 50.01 7.38 -14.09
CA MET A 383 48.80 8.03 -14.60
C MET A 383 47.65 7.06 -14.78
N LYS A 384 47.90 5.83 -15.28
CA LYS A 384 46.87 4.78 -15.42
C LYS A 384 46.20 4.43 -14.12
N GLN A 385 46.83 4.63 -12.96
CA GLN A 385 46.24 4.32 -11.67
C GLN A 385 45.02 5.17 -11.33
N HIS A 386 44.78 6.32 -12.03
CA HIS A 386 43.63 7.15 -11.72
C HIS A 386 42.29 6.41 -11.89
N SER A 387 42.17 5.47 -12.84
CA SER A 387 40.95 4.68 -13.02
C SER A 387 40.68 3.75 -11.85
N ILE A 388 41.73 3.15 -11.26
CA ILE A 388 41.64 2.30 -10.06
C ILE A 388 41.39 3.16 -8.79
N ILE A 389 42.09 4.29 -8.66
CA ILE A 389 41.89 5.22 -7.55
C ILE A 389 40.48 5.76 -7.57
N GLY A 390 39.95 6.15 -8.75
CA GLY A 390 38.58 6.63 -8.91
C GLY A 390 37.55 5.56 -8.52
N GLU A 391 37.74 4.30 -8.95
CA GLU A 391 36.91 3.18 -8.48
C GLU A 391 36.93 3.08 -6.95
N ASN A 392 38.11 3.07 -6.34
CA ASN A 392 38.25 2.89 -4.90
C ASN A 392 37.62 4.02 -4.08
N ILE A 393 37.57 5.24 -4.60
CA ILE A 393 36.87 6.39 -3.99
C ILE A 393 35.36 6.18 -4.05
N LEU A 394 34.82 5.71 -5.18
CA LEU A 394 33.37 5.62 -5.40
C LEU A 394 32.74 4.33 -4.86
N LYS A 395 33.46 3.22 -4.90
CA LYS A 395 32.96 1.88 -4.54
C LYS A 395 32.39 1.76 -3.13
N PRO A 396 32.94 2.39 -2.06
CA PRO A 396 32.35 2.36 -0.72
C PRO A 396 31.04 3.13 -0.62
N LEU A 397 30.77 4.06 -1.53
CA LEU A 397 29.59 4.90 -1.53
C LEU A 397 28.43 4.16 -2.19
N HIS A 398 27.46 3.70 -1.40
CA HIS A 398 26.37 2.83 -1.89
C HIS A 398 25.65 3.39 -3.14
N LEU A 399 25.35 4.69 -3.15
CA LEU A 399 24.70 5.36 -4.29
C LEU A 399 25.61 5.51 -5.51
N MET A 400 26.94 5.47 -5.34
CA MET A 400 27.94 5.66 -6.38
C MET A 400 28.61 4.36 -6.84
N SER A 401 28.33 3.24 -6.18
CA SER A 401 28.98 1.96 -6.48
C SER A 401 28.80 1.49 -7.94
N LYS A 402 27.66 1.84 -8.56
CA LYS A 402 27.43 1.54 -10.00
C LYS A 402 28.29 2.39 -10.93
N LEU A 403 28.65 3.62 -10.52
CA LEU A 403 29.53 4.50 -11.27
C LEU A 403 30.98 4.02 -11.22
N SER A 404 31.38 3.36 -10.14
CA SER A 404 32.75 2.90 -9.95
C SER A 404 33.22 1.95 -11.05
N VAL A 405 32.33 1.10 -11.56
CA VAL A 405 32.62 0.18 -12.67
C VAL A 405 32.90 0.95 -13.95
N LEU A 406 32.18 2.02 -14.26
CA LEU A 406 32.41 2.84 -15.44
C LEU A 406 33.72 3.61 -15.29
N VAL A 407 33.95 4.23 -14.12
CA VAL A 407 35.19 4.96 -13.83
C VAL A 407 36.43 4.05 -13.92
N ARG A 408 36.32 2.79 -13.50
CA ARG A 408 37.40 1.82 -13.68
C ARG A 408 37.75 1.56 -15.16
N HIS A 409 36.73 1.37 -16.01
CA HIS A 409 36.90 0.80 -17.35
C HIS A 409 36.80 1.81 -18.50
N HIS A 410 36.78 3.14 -18.24
CA HIS A 410 36.64 4.14 -19.30
C HIS A 410 37.85 4.27 -20.20
N HIS A 411 38.97 3.65 -19.85
CA HIS A 411 40.18 3.54 -20.69
C HIS A 411 40.41 2.14 -21.26
N GLU A 412 39.46 1.24 -21.14
CA GLU A 412 39.50 -0.02 -21.86
C GLU A 412 39.29 0.21 -23.35
N LEU A 413 40.03 -0.52 -24.16
CA LEU A 413 39.95 -0.45 -25.62
C LEU A 413 39.36 -1.74 -26.19
N TYR A 414 38.58 -1.62 -27.25
CA TYR A 414 37.79 -2.70 -27.81
C TYR A 414 38.62 -3.92 -28.22
N ASP A 415 39.91 -3.73 -28.59
CA ASP A 415 40.87 -4.79 -28.88
C ASP A 415 41.54 -5.43 -27.65
N GLY A 416 41.26 -4.93 -26.44
CA GLY A 416 41.85 -5.41 -25.18
C GLY A 416 43.25 -4.83 -24.89
N THR A 417 43.71 -3.82 -25.64
CA THR A 417 44.98 -3.13 -25.37
C THR A 417 44.84 -1.98 -24.36
N GLY A 418 43.61 -1.77 -23.81
CA GLY A 418 43.32 -0.77 -22.83
C GLY A 418 43.77 -1.15 -21.42
N TYR A 419 43.36 -0.36 -20.44
CA TYR A 419 43.64 -0.56 -19.00
C TYR A 419 42.46 -0.23 -18.13
N PRO A 420 42.37 -0.70 -16.88
CA PRO A 420 43.40 -1.45 -16.13
C PRO A 420 43.31 -2.98 -16.28
N ASP A 421 42.21 -3.54 -16.77
CA ASP A 421 41.97 -5.00 -16.77
C ASP A 421 42.21 -5.67 -18.14
N GLY A 422 42.38 -4.88 -19.20
CA GLY A 422 42.58 -5.39 -20.57
C GLY A 422 41.35 -6.11 -21.11
N LEU A 423 40.15 -5.60 -20.77
CA LEU A 423 38.88 -6.14 -21.26
C LEU A 423 38.75 -5.91 -22.77
N ASN A 424 38.18 -6.87 -23.50
CA ASN A 424 37.99 -6.78 -24.93
C ASN A 424 36.55 -6.91 -25.40
N GLY A 425 36.17 -6.22 -26.45
CA GLY A 425 34.88 -6.30 -27.10
C GLY A 425 33.72 -5.98 -26.16
N GLU A 426 32.71 -6.83 -26.18
CA GLU A 426 31.49 -6.67 -25.35
C GLU A 426 31.70 -7.00 -23.87
N LYS A 427 32.89 -7.51 -23.46
CA LYS A 427 33.20 -7.63 -22.02
C LYS A 427 33.40 -6.27 -21.37
N ILE A 428 33.72 -5.24 -22.13
CA ILE A 428 33.75 -3.86 -21.65
C ILE A 428 32.30 -3.41 -21.44
N PRO A 429 31.94 -2.89 -20.25
CA PRO A 429 30.58 -2.38 -19.99
C PRO A 429 30.16 -1.36 -21.06
N LEU A 430 28.89 -1.44 -21.52
CA LEU A 430 28.40 -0.56 -22.59
C LEU A 430 28.64 0.93 -22.29
N ALA A 431 28.37 1.33 -21.05
CA ALA A 431 28.56 2.70 -20.58
C ALA A 431 30.04 3.14 -20.70
N ALA A 432 31.00 2.26 -20.41
CA ALA A 432 32.42 2.54 -20.55
C ALA A 432 32.80 2.67 -22.02
N ARG A 433 32.33 1.78 -22.92
CA ARG A 433 32.56 1.87 -24.39
C ARG A 433 32.05 3.20 -24.95
N ILE A 434 30.88 3.68 -24.50
CA ILE A 434 30.34 4.97 -24.92
C ILE A 434 31.24 6.11 -24.45
N LEU A 435 31.60 6.10 -23.15
CA LEU A 435 32.42 7.16 -22.55
C LEU A 435 33.81 7.22 -23.22
N THR A 436 34.47 6.09 -23.48
CA THR A 436 35.75 6.01 -24.18
C THR A 436 35.70 6.72 -25.53
N ILE A 437 34.62 6.52 -26.33
CA ILE A 437 34.48 7.18 -27.65
C ILE A 437 34.36 8.69 -27.48
N VAL A 438 33.52 9.13 -26.56
CA VAL A 438 33.23 10.54 -26.31
C VAL A 438 34.46 11.27 -25.76
N ASP A 439 35.18 10.68 -24.81
CA ASP A 439 36.38 11.24 -24.20
C ASP A 439 37.53 11.38 -25.27
N ILE A 440 37.75 10.32 -26.04
CA ILE A 440 38.72 10.37 -27.15
C ILE A 440 38.37 11.47 -28.16
N TYR A 441 37.08 11.60 -28.53
CA TYR A 441 36.63 12.64 -29.45
C TYR A 441 36.87 14.04 -28.88
N ASP A 442 36.45 14.32 -27.64
CA ASP A 442 36.67 15.61 -27.01
C ASP A 442 38.16 15.94 -26.90
N ALA A 443 39.01 14.95 -26.59
CA ALA A 443 40.45 15.11 -26.54
C ALA A 443 41.10 15.42 -27.91
N LEU A 444 40.46 15.06 -29.03
CA LEU A 444 40.94 15.35 -30.39
C LEU A 444 40.54 16.76 -30.84
N VAL A 445 39.34 17.21 -30.53
CA VAL A 445 38.75 18.44 -31.08
C VAL A 445 38.85 19.65 -30.14
N THR A 446 39.45 19.48 -28.95
CA THR A 446 39.65 20.55 -27.96
C THR A 446 41.12 20.89 -27.77
N ASP A 447 41.43 22.17 -27.54
CA ASP A 447 42.76 22.63 -27.18
C ASP A 447 43.21 22.08 -25.83
N ARG A 448 44.41 21.47 -25.81
CA ARG A 448 45.05 21.02 -24.56
C ARG A 448 46.43 21.70 -24.45
N SER A 449 46.92 21.84 -23.22
CA SER A 449 48.19 22.54 -22.91
C SER A 449 49.41 22.04 -23.69
N TYR A 450 49.32 20.86 -24.32
CA TYR A 450 50.41 20.23 -25.09
C TYR A 450 50.01 19.91 -26.53
N LYS A 451 48.76 20.21 -26.99
CA LYS A 451 48.26 19.85 -28.33
C LYS A 451 47.14 20.80 -28.75
N GLY A 452 47.25 21.45 -29.92
CA GLY A 452 46.16 22.23 -30.49
C GLY A 452 44.98 21.40 -30.96
N ALA A 453 43.78 21.98 -30.92
CA ALA A 453 42.53 21.36 -31.40
C ALA A 453 42.63 20.95 -32.88
N MET A 454 42.08 19.79 -33.17
CA MET A 454 41.88 19.36 -34.58
C MET A 454 40.49 19.81 -35.03
N SER A 455 40.28 19.89 -36.35
CA SER A 455 38.95 20.11 -36.89
C SER A 455 38.03 18.92 -36.57
N HIS A 456 36.75 19.19 -36.43
CA HIS A 456 35.71 18.13 -36.21
C HIS A 456 35.83 17.02 -37.30
N GLN A 457 36.00 17.42 -38.57
CA GLN A 457 36.17 16.48 -39.66
C GLN A 457 37.37 15.54 -39.46
N LYS A 458 38.50 16.08 -38.98
CA LYS A 458 39.68 15.28 -38.67
C LYS A 458 39.47 14.35 -37.48
N GLY A 459 38.74 14.82 -36.44
CA GLY A 459 38.33 14.00 -35.30
C GLY A 459 37.47 12.81 -35.74
N ILE A 460 36.50 13.02 -36.63
CA ILE A 460 35.66 11.96 -37.20
C ILE A 460 36.48 10.94 -37.99
N GLU A 461 37.43 11.39 -38.82
CA GLU A 461 38.32 10.47 -39.56
C GLU A 461 39.12 9.57 -38.61
N ILE A 462 39.64 10.11 -37.52
CA ILE A 462 40.40 9.34 -36.52
C ILE A 462 39.46 8.35 -35.80
N LEU A 463 38.27 8.76 -35.38
CA LEU A 463 37.31 7.84 -34.77
C LEU A 463 36.97 6.66 -35.69
N ARG A 464 36.76 6.91 -37.00
CA ARG A 464 36.53 5.85 -37.98
C ARG A 464 37.73 4.91 -38.12
N SER A 465 38.95 5.44 -38.05
CA SER A 465 40.16 4.61 -38.12
C SER A 465 40.32 3.71 -36.85
N TYR A 466 39.72 4.08 -35.75
CA TYR A 466 39.72 3.32 -34.50
C TYR A 466 38.53 2.32 -34.39
N ALA A 467 37.52 2.46 -35.24
CA ALA A 467 36.35 1.59 -35.24
C ALA A 467 36.70 0.14 -35.57
N GLY A 468 36.24 -0.80 -34.77
CA GLY A 468 36.53 -2.23 -34.92
C GLY A 468 37.88 -2.67 -34.38
N ASN A 469 38.73 -1.74 -33.98
CA ASN A 469 40.03 -1.98 -33.35
C ASN A 469 39.96 -1.43 -31.91
N LYS A 470 40.25 -0.15 -31.70
CA LYS A 470 40.24 0.48 -30.37
C LYS A 470 38.84 0.80 -29.85
N LEU A 471 37.88 1.04 -30.72
CA LEU A 471 36.52 1.50 -30.38
C LEU A 471 35.47 0.56 -30.95
N ASP A 472 34.31 0.49 -30.24
CA ASP A 472 33.14 -0.24 -30.69
C ASP A 472 32.62 0.35 -32.03
N PRO A 473 32.67 -0.41 -33.16
CA PRO A 473 32.31 0.13 -34.46
C PRO A 473 30.86 0.59 -34.57
N LYS A 474 29.92 -0.08 -33.88
CA LYS A 474 28.51 0.29 -33.90
C LYS A 474 28.29 1.63 -33.19
N LEU A 475 28.89 1.80 -32.02
CA LEU A 475 28.78 3.03 -31.25
C LEU A 475 29.46 4.21 -31.91
N VAL A 476 30.60 3.97 -32.59
CA VAL A 476 31.30 5.01 -33.36
C VAL A 476 30.40 5.55 -34.47
N GLU A 477 29.76 4.70 -35.28
CA GLU A 477 28.91 5.16 -36.38
C GLU A 477 27.67 5.92 -35.85
N ILE A 478 27.07 5.47 -34.75
CA ILE A 478 25.95 6.19 -34.09
C ILE A 478 26.42 7.57 -33.66
N PHE A 479 27.59 7.67 -32.99
CA PHE A 479 28.12 8.93 -32.49
C PHE A 479 28.49 9.89 -33.62
N ILE A 480 29.13 9.42 -34.70
CA ILE A 480 29.44 10.21 -35.89
C ILE A 480 28.15 10.75 -36.54
N GLY A 481 27.10 9.92 -36.64
CA GLY A 481 25.78 10.36 -37.11
C GLY A 481 25.25 11.54 -36.33
N LEU A 482 25.31 11.46 -34.97
CA LEU A 482 24.87 12.52 -34.08
C LEU A 482 25.70 13.82 -34.22
N ILE A 483 27.02 13.70 -34.37
CA ILE A 483 27.90 14.88 -34.59
C ILE A 483 27.55 15.58 -35.88
N ASN A 484 27.29 14.85 -36.96
CA ASN A 484 26.93 15.42 -38.26
C ASN A 484 25.54 16.04 -38.31
N GLU A 485 24.56 15.44 -37.56
CA GLU A 485 23.17 15.96 -37.47
C GLU A 485 23.09 17.28 -36.70
N ASN A 486 23.94 17.52 -35.72
CA ASN A 486 23.82 18.62 -34.77
C ASN A 486 24.80 19.77 -34.99
N GLU A 487 25.29 20.08 -36.22
CA GLU A 487 26.16 21.24 -36.50
C GLU A 487 26.87 21.84 -35.25
N PHE A 488 27.78 21.06 -34.59
CA PHE A 488 28.50 21.51 -33.37
C PHE A 488 29.58 22.57 -33.68
N THR A 489 29.19 23.63 -34.40
CA THR A 489 30.05 24.77 -34.73
C THR A 489 29.97 25.90 -33.71
N LYS A 490 29.32 25.69 -32.56
CA LYS A 490 29.02 26.78 -31.58
C LYS A 490 29.38 26.45 -30.13
N TRP A 491 30.55 25.83 -29.86
CA TRP A 491 31.10 25.81 -28.50
C TRP A 491 32.49 26.42 -28.46
#